data_10eb78ad318a2e047076cc8d4eabc043
#
_entry.id   10eb78ad318a2e047076cc8d4eabc043
#
_cell.length_a   1.000
_cell.length_b   1.000
_cell.length_c   1.000
_cell.angle_alpha   90.00
_cell.angle_beta   90.00
_cell.angle_gamma   90.00
#
_symmetry.space_group_name_H-M   'P 1'
#
loop_
_entity.id
_entity.type
_entity.pdbx_description
1 polymer ?
#
loop_
_entity_poly.entity_id
_entity_poly.type
_entity_poly.pdbx_seq_one_letter_code
_entity_poly.pdbx_strand_id
1 'polypeptide(L)'
;EKTLSDAVFAVMPTDMFENIEKRLDPEKERIVTMKEIKNSKRKPKLIAVIAAACAILIVGIFGGLLYSNNYAIDSVIDIDVNPGIEIKTNKKNIVREVNAINSDGEKVLDGMNLKGSDIKVAVNALIGSMVRNGYLTDNDNGILVTVSNSNEDKATALKNEITVNIGKALDENSVNAAVFNQTATDMAAARDFAKKNGISSGKAMFVLKLAEKDTTLTAEDLAKMNLRQLAKLVAEKNIEIGDIIEIEADDSLLENIKDGIEGLDENDKKEYYESGSAITLEKAKTV
;
A
#
# COMPACT_ATOMS: atom_id res chain seq x y z
N GLU A 1 -55.75 65.10 -2.08
CA GLU A 1 -54.75 64.03 -1.89
C GLU A 1 -53.61 64.59 -1.07
N LYS A 2 -53.56 64.22 0.21
CA LYS A 2 -52.38 64.49 1.04
C LYS A 2 -51.28 63.58 0.53
N THR A 3 -50.22 64.19 0.04
CA THR A 3 -49.07 63.39 -0.45
C THR A 3 -48.38 62.70 0.69
N LEU A 4 -47.69 61.61 0.40
CA LEU A 4 -46.90 60.82 1.38
C LEU A 4 -45.89 61.74 2.12
N SER A 5 -45.48 62.82 1.52
CA SER A 5 -44.61 63.89 2.03
C SER A 5 -45.23 64.54 3.27
N ASP A 6 -46.55 64.96 3.21
CA ASP A 6 -47.25 65.63 4.31
C ASP A 6 -47.42 64.71 5.52
N ALA A 7 -47.59 63.40 5.28
CA ALA A 7 -47.72 62.40 6.37
C ALA A 7 -46.36 62.17 7.08
N VAL A 8 -45.29 62.23 6.41
CA VAL A 8 -43.94 62.08 6.98
C VAL A 8 -43.56 63.29 7.83
N PHE A 9 -43.88 64.50 7.38
CA PHE A 9 -43.61 65.73 8.15
C PHE A 9 -44.48 65.85 9.42
N ALA A 10 -45.66 65.22 9.49
CA ALA A 10 -46.51 65.27 10.66
C ALA A 10 -46.06 64.35 11.81
N VAL A 11 -45.14 63.44 11.57
CA VAL A 11 -44.66 62.48 12.56
C VAL A 11 -43.19 62.71 12.97
N MET A 12 -42.45 63.60 12.26
CA MET A 12 -41.06 63.88 12.64
C MET A 12 -40.98 64.90 13.76
N PRO A 13 -40.20 64.61 14.83
CA PRO A 13 -39.91 65.60 15.88
C PRO A 13 -39.19 66.81 15.28
N THR A 14 -39.59 68.01 15.65
CA THR A 14 -39.12 69.30 15.12
C THR A 14 -37.61 69.53 15.33
N ASP A 15 -37.04 68.86 16.33
CA ASP A 15 -35.62 68.92 16.69
C ASP A 15 -34.70 68.08 15.76
N MET A 16 -35.26 67.18 14.99
CA MET A 16 -34.49 66.38 14.04
C MET A 16 -34.01 67.17 12.85
N PHE A 17 -34.79 68.11 12.33
CA PHE A 17 -34.41 68.99 11.23
C PHE A 17 -33.29 70.00 11.64
N GLU A 18 -33.41 70.58 12.86
CA GLU A 18 -32.36 71.47 13.38
C GLU A 18 -31.02 70.72 13.58
N ASN A 19 -31.06 69.46 13.96
CA ASN A 19 -29.86 68.65 14.10
C ASN A 19 -29.25 68.21 12.75
N ILE A 20 -30.07 68.07 11.73
CA ILE A 20 -29.60 67.75 10.38
C ILE A 20 -28.99 69.02 9.74
N GLU A 21 -29.61 70.20 9.90
CA GLU A 21 -29.12 71.48 9.39
C GLU A 21 -27.79 71.87 10.05
N LYS A 22 -27.65 71.66 11.36
CA LYS A 22 -26.35 71.85 12.06
C LYS A 22 -25.25 70.87 11.62
N ARG A 23 -25.62 69.75 11.07
CA ARG A 23 -24.65 68.79 10.49
C ARG A 23 -24.29 69.08 9.04
N LEU A 24 -25.12 69.84 8.35
CA LEU A 24 -24.93 70.26 6.97
C LEU A 24 -24.33 71.67 6.89
N ASP A 25 -23.69 72.19 7.94
CA ASP A 25 -22.99 73.45 7.93
C ASP A 25 -21.89 73.40 6.86
N PRO A 26 -22.00 74.16 5.74
CA PRO A 26 -21.06 74.07 4.62
C PRO A 26 -19.67 74.62 4.91
N GLU A 27 -19.50 75.29 6.06
CA GLU A 27 -18.17 75.77 6.46
C GLU A 27 -17.28 74.71 7.13
N LYS A 28 -17.82 73.53 7.41
CA LYS A 28 -17.03 72.36 7.80
C LYS A 28 -16.98 71.29 6.70
N GLU A 29 -16.77 71.68 5.47
CA GLU A 29 -16.05 70.80 4.60
C GLU A 29 -14.70 70.53 5.25
N ARG A 30 -14.65 69.50 6.09
CA ARG A 30 -13.43 68.75 6.26
C ARG A 30 -13.11 68.20 4.88
N ILE A 31 -12.42 69.04 4.10
CA ILE A 31 -11.57 68.51 3.07
C ILE A 31 -10.74 67.46 3.82
N VAL A 32 -11.15 66.22 3.73
CA VAL A 32 -10.25 65.08 3.96
C VAL A 32 -9.27 65.25 2.81
N THR A 33 -8.30 66.19 3.02
CA THR A 33 -7.07 66.14 2.25
C THR A 33 -6.66 64.70 2.45
N MET A 34 -6.84 63.89 1.40
CA MET A 34 -6.14 62.62 1.28
C MET A 34 -4.68 63.05 1.51
N LYS A 35 -4.24 62.85 2.75
CA LYS A 35 -2.86 62.97 3.10
C LYS A 35 -2.24 62.09 2.06
N GLU A 36 -1.57 62.69 1.08
CA GLU A 36 -0.82 61.96 0.07
C GLU A 36 -0.20 60.80 0.84
N ILE A 37 -0.64 59.62 0.56
CA ILE A 37 0.02 58.40 1.05
C ILE A 37 1.39 58.58 0.45
N LYS A 38 2.27 59.21 1.24
CA LYS A 38 3.66 59.46 0.88
C LYS A 38 4.13 58.11 0.43
N ASN A 39 4.16 57.91 -0.88
CA ASN A 39 4.60 56.68 -1.51
C ASN A 39 6.01 56.50 -0.95
N SER A 40 6.07 55.86 0.20
CA SER A 40 7.30 55.38 0.75
C SER A 40 7.86 54.56 -0.39
N LYS A 41 8.87 55.10 -1.06
CA LYS A 41 9.64 54.40 -2.08
C LYS A 41 10.23 53.17 -1.39
N ARG A 42 9.38 52.18 -1.15
CA ARG A 42 9.81 50.86 -0.64
C ARG A 42 10.84 50.42 -1.65
N LYS A 43 12.08 50.37 -1.17
CA LYS A 43 13.26 50.11 -1.99
C LYS A 43 12.90 48.92 -2.90
N PRO A 44 12.82 49.11 -4.22
CA PRO A 44 12.32 48.05 -5.13
C PRO A 44 13.12 46.75 -4.99
N LYS A 45 14.36 46.88 -4.52
CA LYS A 45 15.23 45.75 -4.17
C LYS A 45 14.69 44.89 -3.03
N LEU A 46 14.05 45.46 -2.00
CA LEU A 46 13.54 44.70 -0.86
C LEU A 46 12.29 43.89 -1.27
N ILE A 47 11.40 44.47 -2.06
CA ILE A 47 10.21 43.78 -2.60
C ILE A 47 10.64 42.64 -3.54
N ALA A 48 11.64 42.89 -4.39
CA ALA A 48 12.19 41.87 -5.27
C ALA A 48 12.83 40.70 -4.51
N VAL A 49 13.54 40.95 -3.41
CA VAL A 49 14.13 39.91 -2.56
C VAL A 49 13.03 39.07 -1.87
N ILE A 50 11.99 39.71 -1.35
CA ILE A 50 10.87 39.02 -0.72
C ILE A 50 10.12 38.17 -1.76
N ALA A 51 9.86 38.73 -2.94
CA ALA A 51 9.19 37.99 -4.03
C ALA A 51 10.03 36.82 -4.49
N ALA A 52 11.35 36.95 -4.60
CA ALA A 52 12.23 35.82 -4.94
C ALA A 52 12.25 34.77 -3.85
N ALA A 53 12.29 35.14 -2.57
CA ALA A 53 12.22 34.19 -1.46
C ALA A 53 10.88 33.43 -1.45
N CYS A 54 9.76 34.11 -1.66
CA CYS A 54 8.44 33.48 -1.79
C CYS A 54 8.38 32.49 -2.99
N ALA A 55 8.94 32.87 -4.13
CA ALA A 55 9.00 32.03 -5.32
C ALA A 55 9.81 30.74 -5.05
N ILE A 56 10.97 30.86 -4.38
CA ILE A 56 11.79 29.70 -4.00
C ILE A 56 11.03 28.78 -3.04
N LEU A 57 10.31 29.34 -2.05
CA LEU A 57 9.48 28.54 -1.12
C LEU A 57 8.35 27.82 -1.84
N ILE A 58 7.66 28.51 -2.76
CA ILE A 58 6.58 27.90 -3.56
C ILE A 58 7.14 26.76 -4.40
N VAL A 59 8.23 26.99 -5.13
CA VAL A 59 8.88 25.94 -5.95
C VAL A 59 9.37 24.78 -5.08
N GLY A 60 9.94 25.07 -3.89
CA GLY A 60 10.39 24.05 -2.95
C GLY A 60 9.24 23.20 -2.42
N ILE A 61 8.13 23.82 -2.01
CA ILE A 61 6.95 23.11 -1.50
C ILE A 61 6.28 22.29 -2.62
N PHE A 62 5.98 22.92 -3.76
CA PHE A 62 5.34 22.21 -4.89
C PHE A 62 6.26 21.14 -5.48
N GLY A 63 7.56 21.44 -5.63
CA GLY A 63 8.54 20.44 -6.09
C GLY A 63 8.66 19.27 -5.14
N GLY A 64 8.69 19.53 -3.83
CA GLY A 64 8.69 18.48 -2.79
C GLY A 64 7.44 17.61 -2.80
N LEU A 65 6.26 18.22 -2.95
CA LEU A 65 4.98 17.48 -3.05
C LEU A 65 4.92 16.63 -4.32
N LEU A 66 5.35 17.16 -5.46
CA LEU A 66 5.39 16.42 -6.72
C LEU A 66 6.39 15.27 -6.64
N TYR A 67 7.57 15.49 -6.04
CA TYR A 67 8.55 14.45 -5.82
C TYR A 67 8.00 13.35 -4.91
N SER A 68 7.44 13.72 -3.76
CA SER A 68 6.87 12.77 -2.80
C SER A 68 5.77 11.91 -3.42
N ASN A 69 4.89 12.51 -4.22
CA ASN A 69 3.78 11.75 -4.82
C ASN A 69 4.19 10.83 -5.98
N ASN A 70 5.24 11.20 -6.73
CA ASN A 70 5.60 10.45 -7.94
C ASN A 70 6.83 9.55 -7.77
N TYR A 71 7.71 9.86 -6.81
CA TYR A 71 9.01 9.20 -6.71
C TYR A 71 9.28 8.51 -5.37
N ALA A 72 8.78 9.05 -4.26
CA ALA A 72 8.99 8.43 -2.96
C ALA A 72 8.30 7.07 -2.89
N ILE A 73 8.96 6.11 -2.25
CA ILE A 73 8.38 4.81 -1.92
C ILE A 73 7.26 5.03 -0.90
N ASP A 74 6.13 4.40 -1.14
CA ASP A 74 4.93 4.49 -0.31
C ASP A 74 4.47 3.12 0.19
N SER A 75 4.50 2.10 -0.67
CA SER A 75 4.16 0.73 -0.31
C SER A 75 5.26 -0.25 -0.71
N VAL A 76 5.38 -1.31 0.07
CA VAL A 76 6.24 -2.47 -0.24
C VAL A 76 5.34 -3.69 -0.35
N ILE A 77 5.51 -4.44 -1.42
CA ILE A 77 4.75 -5.64 -1.72
C ILE A 77 5.73 -6.80 -1.86
N ASP A 78 5.57 -7.82 -1.04
CA ASP A 78 6.29 -9.08 -1.18
C ASP A 78 5.35 -10.12 -1.81
N ILE A 79 5.83 -10.81 -2.85
CA ILE A 79 5.17 -11.95 -3.49
C ILE A 79 6.09 -13.14 -3.35
N ASP A 80 5.66 -14.12 -2.58
CA ASP A 80 6.40 -15.33 -2.27
C ASP A 80 5.69 -16.55 -2.84
N VAL A 81 6.38 -17.28 -3.69
CA VAL A 81 5.99 -18.60 -4.21
C VAL A 81 7.10 -19.60 -3.90
N ASN A 82 8.30 -19.18 -3.87
CA ASN A 82 9.60 -19.75 -4.03
C ASN A 82 9.94 -19.86 -5.52
N PRO A 83 9.94 -18.72 -6.23
CA PRO A 83 10.71 -17.48 -5.96
C PRO A 83 10.07 -16.47 -5.01
N GLY A 84 10.91 -15.62 -4.40
CA GLY A 84 10.50 -14.44 -3.62
C GLY A 84 10.86 -13.14 -4.35
N ILE A 85 9.90 -12.21 -4.44
CA ILE A 85 10.05 -10.93 -5.12
C ILE A 85 9.50 -9.81 -4.26
N GLU A 86 10.29 -8.75 -4.06
CA GLU A 86 9.89 -7.50 -3.43
C GLU A 86 9.63 -6.43 -4.48
N ILE A 87 8.48 -5.76 -4.40
CA ILE A 87 8.10 -4.64 -5.27
C ILE A 87 7.88 -3.41 -4.41
N LYS A 88 8.48 -2.29 -4.77
CA LYS A 88 8.24 -1.00 -4.12
C LYS A 88 7.50 -0.06 -5.06
N THR A 89 6.42 0.54 -4.56
CA THR A 89 5.59 1.46 -5.34
C THR A 89 5.54 2.85 -4.71
N ASN A 90 5.21 3.85 -5.52
CA ASN A 90 4.89 5.18 -5.05
C ASN A 90 3.41 5.28 -4.64
N LYS A 91 2.97 6.47 -4.21
CA LYS A 91 1.58 6.75 -3.81
C LYS A 91 0.52 6.48 -4.89
N LYS A 92 0.93 6.35 -6.15
CA LYS A 92 0.06 6.08 -7.30
C LYS A 92 0.10 4.61 -7.74
N ASN A 93 0.65 3.72 -6.92
CA ASN A 93 0.87 2.32 -7.22
C ASN A 93 1.74 2.07 -8.47
N ILE A 94 2.60 3.04 -8.84
CA ILE A 94 3.58 2.88 -9.91
C ILE A 94 4.85 2.27 -9.33
N VAL A 95 5.32 1.22 -9.96
CA VAL A 95 6.53 0.48 -9.57
C VAL A 95 7.76 1.38 -9.64
N ARG A 96 8.52 1.43 -8.55
CA ARG A 96 9.77 2.19 -8.43
C ARG A 96 10.99 1.30 -8.39
N GLU A 97 10.87 0.17 -7.71
CA GLU A 97 11.91 -0.84 -7.59
C GLU A 97 11.28 -2.22 -7.61
N VAL A 98 12.01 -3.20 -8.15
CA VAL A 98 11.68 -4.62 -8.06
C VAL A 98 12.98 -5.35 -7.72
N ASN A 99 12.96 -6.16 -6.70
CA ASN A 99 14.12 -6.87 -6.19
C ASN A 99 13.80 -8.37 -6.08
N ALA A 100 14.69 -9.21 -6.58
CA ALA A 100 14.69 -10.63 -6.28
C ALA A 100 15.16 -10.85 -4.82
N ILE A 101 14.49 -11.74 -4.10
CA ILE A 101 14.87 -12.13 -2.74
C ILE A 101 15.84 -13.32 -2.79
N ASN A 102 15.72 -14.17 -3.80
CA ASN A 102 16.53 -15.35 -4.00
C ASN A 102 16.88 -15.56 -5.49
N SER A 103 17.72 -16.56 -5.78
CA SER A 103 18.16 -16.88 -7.15
C SER A 103 17.02 -17.25 -8.09
N ASP A 104 15.92 -17.80 -7.57
CA ASP A 104 14.74 -18.13 -8.39
C ASP A 104 13.97 -16.86 -8.74
N GLY A 105 13.91 -15.88 -7.83
CA GLY A 105 13.41 -14.54 -8.12
C GLY A 105 14.22 -13.84 -9.23
N GLU A 106 15.55 -14.01 -9.26
CA GLU A 106 16.39 -13.48 -10.35
C GLU A 106 16.00 -14.07 -11.70
N LYS A 107 15.73 -15.39 -11.77
CA LYS A 107 15.28 -16.05 -13.01
C LYS A 107 13.92 -15.55 -13.48
N VAL A 108 12.99 -15.31 -12.54
CA VAL A 108 11.66 -14.76 -12.86
C VAL A 108 11.76 -13.35 -13.41
N LEU A 109 12.68 -12.53 -12.88
CA LEU A 109 12.87 -11.14 -13.29
C LEU A 109 13.76 -11.00 -14.54
N ASP A 110 14.39 -12.07 -15.00
CA ASP A 110 15.31 -12.01 -16.15
C ASP A 110 14.64 -11.44 -17.41
N GLY A 111 15.27 -10.46 -18.01
CA GLY A 111 14.77 -9.74 -19.17
C GLY A 111 13.57 -8.80 -18.90
N MET A 112 13.12 -8.61 -17.65
CA MET A 112 12.01 -7.73 -17.32
C MET A 112 12.44 -6.33 -16.90
N ASN A 113 11.77 -5.32 -17.44
CA ASN A 113 11.84 -3.95 -16.93
C ASN A 113 10.47 -3.49 -16.45
N LEU A 114 10.19 -3.70 -15.18
CA LEU A 114 8.91 -3.38 -14.55
C LEU A 114 8.89 -1.97 -13.91
N LYS A 115 10.03 -1.28 -13.87
CA LYS A 115 10.10 0.07 -13.30
C LYS A 115 9.30 1.06 -14.12
N GLY A 116 8.39 1.79 -13.47
CA GLY A 116 7.50 2.75 -14.10
C GLY A 116 6.17 2.17 -14.57
N SER A 117 5.96 0.86 -14.49
CA SER A 117 4.68 0.23 -14.79
C SER A 117 3.69 0.40 -13.62
N ASP A 118 2.41 0.25 -13.93
CA ASP A 118 1.38 0.06 -12.91
C ASP A 118 1.58 -1.29 -12.21
N ILE A 119 1.26 -1.36 -10.91
CA ILE A 119 1.43 -2.58 -10.10
C ILE A 119 0.69 -3.79 -10.68
N LYS A 120 -0.49 -3.59 -11.26
CA LYS A 120 -1.29 -4.68 -11.88
C LYS A 120 -0.55 -5.29 -13.07
N VAL A 121 0.05 -4.45 -13.90
CA VAL A 121 0.85 -4.89 -15.05
C VAL A 121 2.08 -5.67 -14.57
N ALA A 122 2.74 -5.16 -13.52
CA ALA A 122 3.89 -5.83 -12.95
C ALA A 122 3.53 -7.21 -12.36
N VAL A 123 2.45 -7.28 -11.57
CA VAL A 123 1.96 -8.53 -10.98
C VAL A 123 1.60 -9.55 -12.06
N ASN A 124 0.85 -9.14 -13.09
CA ASN A 124 0.48 -10.05 -14.18
C ASN A 124 1.71 -10.58 -14.93
N ALA A 125 2.68 -9.72 -15.20
CA ALA A 125 3.94 -10.13 -15.84
C ALA A 125 4.74 -11.11 -14.97
N LEU A 126 4.79 -10.89 -13.65
CA LEU A 126 5.47 -11.76 -12.70
C LEU A 126 4.81 -13.14 -12.61
N ILE A 127 3.48 -13.21 -12.43
CA ILE A 127 2.75 -14.48 -12.41
C ILE A 127 2.96 -15.25 -13.73
N GLY A 128 2.82 -14.59 -14.88
CA GLY A 128 3.08 -15.20 -16.17
C GLY A 128 4.54 -15.69 -16.33
N SER A 129 5.52 -15.00 -15.73
CA SER A 129 6.90 -15.47 -15.72
C SER A 129 7.11 -16.67 -14.79
N MET A 130 6.49 -16.65 -13.61
CA MET A 130 6.53 -17.78 -12.67
C MET A 130 5.94 -19.05 -13.29
N VAL A 131 4.83 -18.93 -14.03
CA VAL A 131 4.23 -20.06 -14.79
C VAL A 131 5.19 -20.56 -15.87
N ARG A 132 5.71 -19.68 -16.70
CA ARG A 132 6.66 -20.06 -17.79
C ARG A 132 7.93 -20.74 -17.29
N ASN A 133 8.40 -20.35 -16.11
CA ASN A 133 9.61 -20.93 -15.51
C ASN A 133 9.30 -22.17 -14.64
N GLY A 134 8.02 -22.61 -14.57
CA GLY A 134 7.61 -23.82 -13.85
C GLY A 134 7.55 -23.67 -12.34
N TYR A 135 7.50 -22.44 -11.82
CA TYR A 135 7.33 -22.17 -10.38
C TYR A 135 5.86 -22.21 -9.95
N LEU A 136 4.95 -22.03 -10.89
CA LEU A 136 3.50 -22.22 -10.72
C LEU A 136 3.04 -23.24 -11.74
N THR A 137 2.53 -24.38 -11.27
CA THR A 137 2.08 -25.52 -12.08
C THR A 137 0.65 -25.88 -11.71
N ASP A 138 -0.01 -26.81 -12.45
CA ASP A 138 -1.44 -27.09 -12.34
C ASP A 138 -1.94 -27.59 -10.98
N ASN A 139 -1.05 -27.99 -10.07
CA ASN A 139 -1.45 -28.49 -8.76
C ASN A 139 -0.51 -28.01 -7.66
N ASP A 140 -1.08 -27.57 -6.55
CA ASP A 140 -0.38 -27.40 -5.28
C ASP A 140 0.47 -26.13 -5.11
N ASN A 141 0.04 -25.04 -5.69
CA ASN A 141 0.76 -23.76 -5.55
C ASN A 141 0.22 -22.94 -4.38
N GLY A 142 1.14 -22.37 -3.60
CA GLY A 142 0.85 -21.33 -2.61
C GLY A 142 1.52 -20.04 -3.00
N ILE A 143 0.80 -18.96 -2.94
CA ILE A 143 1.31 -17.59 -3.17
C ILE A 143 1.07 -16.79 -1.89
N LEU A 144 2.12 -16.29 -1.26
CA LEU A 144 1.96 -15.35 -0.14
C LEU A 144 2.13 -13.92 -0.66
N VAL A 145 1.12 -13.11 -0.45
CA VAL A 145 1.13 -11.69 -0.73
C VAL A 145 1.17 -10.92 0.58
N THR A 146 2.20 -10.11 0.76
CA THR A 146 2.29 -9.20 1.89
C THR A 146 2.36 -7.78 1.39
N VAL A 147 1.43 -6.93 1.85
CA VAL A 147 1.45 -5.50 1.53
C VAL A 147 1.74 -4.68 2.77
N SER A 148 2.84 -3.93 2.72
CA SER A 148 3.23 -3.01 3.79
C SER A 148 3.01 -1.56 3.37
N ASN A 149 2.27 -0.83 4.20
CA ASN A 149 2.09 0.62 4.09
C ASN A 149 1.84 1.18 5.50
N SER A 150 2.32 2.38 5.78
CA SER A 150 2.06 3.07 7.05
C SER A 150 0.59 3.42 7.28
N ASN A 151 -0.22 3.44 6.23
CA ASN A 151 -1.68 3.58 6.27
C ASN A 151 -2.31 2.19 6.03
N GLU A 152 -3.00 1.68 7.04
CA GLU A 152 -3.61 0.34 7.05
C GLU A 152 -4.72 0.18 6.00
N ASP A 153 -5.59 1.20 5.86
CA ASP A 153 -6.66 1.17 4.86
C ASP A 153 -6.09 1.07 3.44
N LYS A 154 -4.98 1.79 3.20
CA LYS A 154 -4.28 1.74 1.93
C LYS A 154 -3.59 0.39 1.70
N ALA A 155 -2.97 -0.17 2.73
CA ALA A 155 -2.38 -1.51 2.65
C ALA A 155 -3.44 -2.55 2.29
N THR A 156 -4.59 -2.50 2.95
CA THR A 156 -5.73 -3.41 2.73
C THR A 156 -6.31 -3.25 1.32
N ALA A 157 -6.56 -2.01 0.88
CA ALA A 157 -7.07 -1.74 -0.47
C ALA A 157 -6.11 -2.26 -1.56
N LEU A 158 -4.80 -2.00 -1.39
CA LEU A 158 -3.79 -2.46 -2.34
C LEU A 158 -3.62 -3.98 -2.32
N LYS A 159 -3.66 -4.61 -1.13
CA LYS A 159 -3.67 -6.07 -0.97
C LYS A 159 -4.82 -6.70 -1.77
N ASN A 160 -6.05 -6.23 -1.55
CA ASN A 160 -7.22 -6.75 -2.25
C ASN A 160 -7.11 -6.55 -3.77
N GLU A 161 -6.63 -5.40 -4.23
CA GLU A 161 -6.39 -5.14 -5.64
C GLU A 161 -5.38 -6.11 -6.25
N ILE A 162 -4.26 -6.37 -5.57
CA ILE A 162 -3.22 -7.30 -6.02
C ILE A 162 -3.75 -8.73 -6.05
N THR A 163 -4.47 -9.17 -5.02
CA THR A 163 -5.03 -10.51 -4.94
C THR A 163 -6.01 -10.78 -6.09
N VAL A 164 -6.90 -9.85 -6.39
CA VAL A 164 -7.80 -9.96 -7.56
C VAL A 164 -7.02 -10.05 -8.87
N ASN A 165 -5.91 -9.31 -9.01
CA ASN A 165 -5.09 -9.38 -10.22
C ASN A 165 -4.30 -10.68 -10.32
N ILE A 166 -3.82 -11.23 -9.19
CA ILE A 166 -3.20 -12.56 -9.16
C ILE A 166 -4.21 -13.62 -9.58
N GLY A 167 -5.42 -13.62 -9.03
CA GLY A 167 -6.47 -14.56 -9.43
C GLY A 167 -6.73 -14.56 -10.93
N LYS A 168 -6.90 -13.36 -11.52
CA LYS A 168 -7.04 -13.22 -12.99
C LYS A 168 -5.85 -13.76 -13.76
N ALA A 169 -4.63 -13.46 -13.31
CA ALA A 169 -3.43 -13.94 -13.97
C ALA A 169 -3.29 -15.46 -13.89
N LEU A 170 -3.71 -16.07 -12.79
CA LEU A 170 -3.77 -17.53 -12.62
C LEU A 170 -4.80 -18.14 -13.59
N ASP A 171 -6.01 -17.59 -13.65
CA ASP A 171 -7.07 -18.03 -14.58
C ASP A 171 -6.62 -17.94 -16.03
N GLU A 172 -6.01 -16.82 -16.43
CA GLU A 172 -5.48 -16.60 -17.80
C GLU A 172 -4.40 -17.62 -18.17
N ASN A 173 -3.64 -18.13 -17.19
CA ASN A 173 -2.61 -19.14 -17.40
C ASN A 173 -3.11 -20.58 -17.11
N SER A 174 -4.38 -20.77 -16.75
CA SER A 174 -4.99 -22.06 -16.39
C SER A 174 -4.26 -22.76 -15.23
N VAL A 175 -3.84 -21.99 -14.23
CA VAL A 175 -3.13 -22.48 -13.04
C VAL A 175 -3.95 -22.19 -11.80
N ASN A 176 -4.07 -23.16 -10.90
CA ASN A 176 -4.68 -23.02 -9.60
C ASN A 176 -3.62 -22.77 -8.52
N ALA A 177 -3.89 -21.84 -7.60
CA ALA A 177 -3.03 -21.58 -6.45
C ALA A 177 -3.85 -21.06 -5.26
N ALA A 178 -3.45 -21.45 -4.05
CA ALA A 178 -3.95 -20.79 -2.84
C ALA A 178 -3.21 -19.47 -2.64
N VAL A 179 -3.94 -18.37 -2.49
CA VAL A 179 -3.38 -17.07 -2.26
C VAL A 179 -3.56 -16.69 -0.78
N PHE A 180 -2.45 -16.61 -0.09
CA PHE A 180 -2.36 -16.17 1.30
C PHE A 180 -2.07 -14.68 1.33
N ASN A 181 -2.88 -13.91 2.06
CA ASN A 181 -2.82 -12.46 2.05
C ASN A 181 -2.62 -11.90 3.45
N GLN A 182 -1.70 -10.98 3.61
CA GLN A 182 -1.52 -10.23 4.85
C GLN A 182 -1.14 -8.78 4.60
N THR A 183 -1.42 -7.92 5.58
CA THR A 183 -0.97 -6.54 5.60
C THR A 183 -0.03 -6.29 6.77
N ALA A 184 0.84 -5.29 6.64
CA ALA A 184 1.71 -4.83 7.70
C ALA A 184 1.84 -3.30 7.70
N THR A 185 1.80 -2.70 8.88
CA THR A 185 2.11 -1.27 9.06
C THR A 185 3.58 -1.05 9.41
N ASP A 186 4.19 -2.02 10.07
CA ASP A 186 5.62 -2.05 10.39
C ASP A 186 6.19 -3.46 10.19
N MET A 187 7.30 -3.54 9.47
CA MET A 187 8.02 -4.77 9.18
C MET A 187 9.47 -4.75 9.69
N ALA A 188 9.84 -3.82 10.58
CA ALA A 188 11.23 -3.65 10.99
C ALA A 188 11.83 -4.94 11.59
N ALA A 189 11.14 -5.57 12.55
CA ALA A 189 11.57 -6.82 13.16
C ALA A 189 11.65 -7.98 12.14
N ALA A 190 10.68 -8.06 11.24
CA ALA A 190 10.64 -9.09 10.19
C ALA A 190 11.78 -8.94 9.18
N ARG A 191 12.20 -7.70 8.85
CA ARG A 191 13.31 -7.45 7.91
C ARG A 191 14.66 -8.00 8.39
N ASP A 192 14.97 -7.85 9.66
CA ASP A 192 16.23 -8.36 10.21
C ASP A 192 16.25 -9.89 10.18
N PHE A 193 15.15 -10.53 10.57
CA PHE A 193 14.99 -11.96 10.48
C PHE A 193 15.01 -12.47 9.03
N ALA A 194 14.31 -11.79 8.12
CA ALA A 194 14.28 -12.08 6.70
C ALA A 194 15.68 -12.10 6.09
N LYS A 195 16.46 -11.04 6.33
CA LYS A 195 17.83 -10.91 5.83
C LYS A 195 18.74 -12.04 6.33
N LYS A 196 18.62 -12.42 7.61
CA LYS A 196 19.40 -13.51 8.20
C LYS A 196 19.07 -14.87 7.58
N ASN A 197 17.82 -15.09 7.18
CA ASN A 197 17.33 -16.38 6.69
C ASN A 197 17.15 -16.45 5.16
N GLY A 198 17.44 -15.37 4.41
CA GLY A 198 17.33 -15.33 2.95
C GLY A 198 15.90 -15.46 2.42
N ILE A 199 14.92 -14.96 3.18
CA ILE A 199 13.48 -14.97 2.83
C ILE A 199 12.94 -13.54 2.72
N SER A 200 11.73 -13.37 2.20
CA SER A 200 11.06 -12.07 2.17
C SER A 200 10.70 -11.59 3.57
N SER A 201 10.50 -10.28 3.71
CA SER A 201 10.00 -9.70 4.96
C SER A 201 8.57 -10.15 5.27
N GLY A 202 7.77 -10.39 4.24
CA GLY A 202 6.41 -10.92 4.36
C GLY A 202 6.40 -12.34 4.91
N LYS A 203 7.19 -13.24 4.33
CA LYS A 203 7.33 -14.61 4.85
C LYS A 203 7.91 -14.61 6.26
N ALA A 204 8.90 -13.76 6.53
CA ALA A 204 9.46 -13.60 7.87
C ALA A 204 8.40 -13.21 8.90
N MET A 205 7.54 -12.23 8.58
CA MET A 205 6.44 -11.83 9.45
C MET A 205 5.48 -12.99 9.72
N PHE A 206 5.12 -13.75 8.70
CA PHE A 206 4.22 -14.89 8.83
C PHE A 206 4.80 -15.97 9.77
N VAL A 207 6.05 -16.40 9.54
CA VAL A 207 6.68 -17.45 10.35
C VAL A 207 6.95 -17.01 11.79
N LEU A 208 7.27 -15.74 12.01
CA LEU A 208 7.43 -15.19 13.37
C LEU A 208 6.11 -15.24 14.13
N LYS A 209 5.01 -14.84 13.52
CA LYS A 209 3.68 -14.91 14.13
C LYS A 209 3.22 -16.35 14.38
N LEU A 210 3.55 -17.30 13.49
CA LEU A 210 3.28 -18.72 13.72
C LEU A 210 4.03 -19.26 14.94
N ALA A 211 5.32 -18.91 15.08
CA ALA A 211 6.13 -19.30 16.25
C ALA A 211 5.63 -18.67 17.56
N GLU A 212 5.01 -17.47 17.50
CA GLU A 212 4.36 -16.87 18.66
C GLU A 212 3.10 -17.62 19.08
N LYS A 213 2.34 -18.17 18.11
CA LYS A 213 1.10 -18.93 18.39
C LYS A 213 1.37 -20.35 18.90
N ASP A 214 2.40 -21.00 18.40
CA ASP A 214 2.81 -22.32 18.87
C ASP A 214 4.29 -22.28 19.27
N THR A 215 4.53 -22.21 20.56
CA THR A 215 5.89 -22.15 21.14
C THR A 215 6.72 -23.44 20.97
N THR A 216 6.13 -24.50 20.45
CA THR A 216 6.86 -25.73 20.06
C THR A 216 7.56 -25.57 18.71
N LEU A 217 7.21 -24.54 17.94
CA LEU A 217 7.77 -24.22 16.63
C LEU A 217 8.87 -23.14 16.77
N THR A 218 9.93 -23.28 15.99
CA THR A 218 10.96 -22.23 15.91
C THR A 218 10.79 -21.47 14.57
N ALA A 219 10.92 -20.15 14.62
CA ALA A 219 10.81 -19.34 13.42
C ALA A 219 11.89 -19.70 12.38
N GLU A 220 13.08 -20.12 12.83
CA GLU A 220 14.20 -20.55 11.99
C GLU A 220 13.86 -21.83 11.20
N ASP A 221 13.15 -22.77 11.77
CA ASP A 221 12.73 -24.00 11.07
C ASP A 221 11.57 -23.69 10.12
N LEU A 222 10.60 -22.89 10.56
CA LEU A 222 9.52 -22.42 9.71
C LEU A 222 10.04 -21.64 8.50
N ALA A 223 11.10 -20.86 8.64
CA ALA A 223 11.71 -20.09 7.56
C ALA A 223 12.24 -20.96 6.40
N LYS A 224 12.67 -22.19 6.71
CA LYS A 224 13.16 -23.16 5.72
C LYS A 224 12.04 -23.82 4.91
N MET A 225 10.82 -23.82 5.45
CA MET A 225 9.65 -24.43 4.82
C MET A 225 9.15 -23.58 3.66
N ASN A 226 8.66 -24.21 2.60
CA ASN A 226 7.89 -23.51 1.59
C ASN A 226 6.45 -23.23 2.10
N LEU A 227 5.69 -22.41 1.35
CA LEU A 227 4.35 -21.98 1.79
C LEU A 227 3.39 -23.16 1.97
N ARG A 228 3.48 -24.16 1.11
CA ARG A 228 2.68 -25.39 1.20
C ARG A 228 2.97 -26.15 2.48
N GLN A 229 4.25 -26.34 2.82
CA GLN A 229 4.65 -26.98 4.07
C GLN A 229 4.15 -26.21 5.29
N LEU A 230 4.18 -24.86 5.24
CA LEU A 230 3.64 -24.03 6.30
C LEU A 230 2.12 -24.16 6.42
N ALA A 231 1.40 -24.15 5.29
CA ALA A 231 -0.07 -24.33 5.28
C ALA A 231 -0.47 -25.69 5.86
N LYS A 232 0.25 -26.75 5.48
CA LYS A 232 0.07 -28.10 6.00
C LYS A 232 0.30 -28.13 7.51
N LEU A 233 1.43 -27.63 7.98
CA LEU A 233 1.76 -27.58 9.41
C LEU A 233 0.68 -26.87 10.23
N VAL A 234 0.17 -25.75 9.70
CA VAL A 234 -0.92 -24.98 10.31
C VAL A 234 -2.19 -25.84 10.43
N ALA A 235 -2.55 -26.56 9.36
CA ALA A 235 -3.71 -27.46 9.36
C ALA A 235 -3.55 -28.64 10.33
N GLU A 236 -2.40 -29.33 10.31
CA GLU A 236 -2.10 -30.47 11.19
C GLU A 236 -2.12 -30.09 12.69
N LYS A 237 -1.59 -28.93 13.00
CA LYS A 237 -1.53 -28.42 14.38
C LYS A 237 -2.77 -27.65 14.81
N ASN A 238 -3.75 -27.48 13.91
CA ASN A 238 -4.95 -26.67 14.12
C ASN A 238 -4.64 -25.26 14.62
N ILE A 239 -3.60 -24.62 14.06
CA ILE A 239 -3.23 -23.25 14.45
C ILE A 239 -4.22 -22.28 13.83
N GLU A 240 -4.90 -21.48 14.65
CA GLU A 240 -5.77 -20.41 14.17
C GLU A 240 -4.93 -19.27 13.60
N ILE A 241 -5.03 -19.04 12.28
CA ILE A 241 -4.25 -18.02 11.57
C ILE A 241 -5.10 -16.90 10.96
N GLY A 242 -6.41 -16.92 11.12
CA GLY A 242 -7.32 -15.95 10.53
C GLY A 242 -7.07 -14.49 10.97
N ASP A 243 -6.41 -14.26 12.11
CA ASP A 243 -5.95 -12.96 12.58
C ASP A 243 -4.56 -12.58 12.03
N ILE A 244 -3.86 -13.49 11.37
CA ILE A 244 -2.52 -13.28 10.79
C ILE A 244 -2.64 -13.10 9.28
N ILE A 245 -3.43 -13.96 8.63
CA ILE A 245 -3.46 -14.11 7.19
C ILE A 245 -4.87 -14.45 6.71
N GLU A 246 -5.26 -13.88 5.59
CA GLU A 246 -6.48 -14.26 4.86
C GLU A 246 -6.09 -15.26 3.76
N ILE A 247 -6.92 -16.27 3.52
CA ILE A 247 -6.69 -17.29 2.49
C ILE A 247 -7.78 -17.17 1.45
N GLU A 248 -7.39 -16.94 0.20
CA GLU A 248 -8.24 -17.05 -0.97
C GLU A 248 -7.82 -18.30 -1.75
N ALA A 249 -8.64 -19.34 -1.72
CA ALA A 249 -8.42 -20.58 -2.44
C ALA A 249 -9.76 -21.16 -2.83
N ASP A 250 -9.77 -21.94 -3.90
CA ASP A 250 -10.91 -22.80 -4.22
C ASP A 250 -11.04 -23.87 -3.12
N ASP A 251 -12.27 -24.15 -2.68
CA ASP A 251 -12.57 -25.16 -1.64
C ASP A 251 -11.94 -26.51 -1.97
N SER A 252 -11.89 -26.88 -3.26
CA SER A 252 -11.24 -28.11 -3.74
C SER A 252 -9.73 -28.13 -3.48
N LEU A 253 -9.07 -26.98 -3.51
CA LEU A 253 -7.64 -26.87 -3.25
C LEU A 253 -7.32 -26.98 -1.75
N LEU A 254 -8.19 -26.42 -0.90
CA LEU A 254 -8.08 -26.56 0.56
C LEU A 254 -8.33 -28.00 1.00
N GLU A 255 -9.26 -28.69 0.36
CA GLU A 255 -9.56 -30.11 0.62
C GLU A 255 -8.41 -31.01 0.13
N ASN A 256 -7.84 -30.76 -1.04
CA ASN A 256 -6.67 -31.49 -1.56
C ASN A 256 -5.40 -31.26 -0.69
N ILE A 257 -5.23 -30.10 -0.12
CA ILE A 257 -4.15 -29.85 0.86
C ILE A 257 -4.35 -30.70 2.10
N LYS A 258 -5.57 -30.88 2.59
CA LYS A 258 -5.91 -31.73 3.73
C LYS A 258 -5.78 -33.22 3.40
N ASP A 259 -6.36 -33.66 2.29
CA ASP A 259 -6.39 -35.08 1.89
C ASP A 259 -5.02 -35.62 1.47
N GLY A 260 -4.19 -34.78 0.83
CA GLY A 260 -2.81 -35.13 0.50
C GLY A 260 -1.91 -35.39 1.72
N ILE A 261 -2.39 -35.02 2.91
CA ILE A 261 -1.69 -35.15 4.19
C ILE A 261 -2.03 -36.47 4.86
N GLU A 262 -3.29 -36.86 4.84
CA GLU A 262 -3.78 -38.10 5.52
C GLU A 262 -3.23 -39.37 4.87
N GLY A 263 -2.85 -39.28 3.57
CA GLY A 263 -2.32 -40.39 2.80
C GLY A 263 -0.80 -40.63 2.87
N LEU A 264 -0.03 -39.80 3.57
CA LEU A 264 1.42 -39.98 3.68
C LEU A 264 1.80 -40.79 4.94
N ASP A 265 2.74 -41.75 4.79
CA ASP A 265 3.32 -42.40 5.96
C ASP A 265 4.30 -41.50 6.75
N GLU A 266 4.69 -41.92 7.97
CA GLU A 266 5.55 -41.11 8.85
C GLU A 266 6.96 -40.89 8.28
N ASN A 267 7.48 -41.76 7.40
CA ASN A 267 8.77 -41.61 6.75
C ASN A 267 8.67 -40.62 5.58
N ASP A 268 7.60 -40.70 4.78
CA ASP A 268 7.32 -39.77 3.68
C ASP A 268 7.07 -38.34 4.22
N LYS A 269 6.41 -38.20 5.38
CA LYS A 269 6.24 -36.95 6.10
C LYS A 269 7.60 -36.38 6.51
N LYS A 270 8.49 -37.19 7.04
CA LYS A 270 9.84 -36.76 7.46
C LYS A 270 10.68 -36.30 6.26
N GLU A 271 10.72 -37.11 5.17
CA GLU A 271 11.44 -36.76 3.94
C GLU A 271 10.89 -35.47 3.30
N TYR A 272 9.57 -35.26 3.33
CA TYR A 272 8.92 -34.04 2.86
C TYR A 272 9.37 -32.80 3.63
N TYR A 273 9.50 -32.89 4.96
CA TYR A 273 9.95 -31.77 5.79
C TYR A 273 11.45 -31.51 5.69
N GLU A 274 12.28 -32.54 5.48
CA GLU A 274 13.73 -32.41 5.39
C GLU A 274 14.23 -31.96 4.01
N SER A 275 13.56 -32.37 2.93
CA SER A 275 14.04 -32.15 1.56
C SER A 275 13.59 -30.82 0.95
N GLY A 276 12.52 -30.20 1.47
CA GLY A 276 11.90 -29.02 0.82
C GLY A 276 11.39 -29.29 -0.60
N SER A 277 11.50 -30.51 -1.08
CA SER A 277 11.10 -30.93 -2.41
C SER A 277 9.66 -31.44 -2.42
N ALA A 278 8.92 -31.07 -3.45
CA ALA A 278 7.59 -31.60 -3.71
C ALA A 278 7.69 -33.12 -3.90
N ILE A 279 7.26 -33.88 -2.90
CA ILE A 279 6.91 -35.28 -3.14
C ILE A 279 5.68 -35.22 -4.05
N THR A 280 5.85 -35.64 -5.28
CA THR A 280 4.77 -35.64 -6.26
C THR A 280 3.65 -36.53 -5.74
N LEU A 281 2.41 -36.04 -5.75
CA LEU A 281 1.17 -36.73 -5.37
C LEU A 281 0.96 -38.10 -6.07
N GLU A 282 1.76 -38.43 -7.07
CA GLU A 282 1.76 -39.75 -7.71
C GLU A 282 2.15 -40.90 -6.74
N LYS A 283 2.97 -40.65 -5.72
CA LYS A 283 3.29 -41.69 -4.73
C LYS A 283 2.15 -41.96 -3.74
N ALA A 284 1.35 -40.97 -3.42
CA ALA A 284 0.22 -41.12 -2.51
C ALA A 284 -1.00 -41.84 -3.14
N LYS A 285 -1.05 -41.97 -4.47
CA LYS A 285 -2.12 -42.66 -5.20
C LYS A 285 -1.85 -44.15 -5.48
N THR A 286 -0.69 -44.66 -5.04
CA THR A 286 -0.25 -46.05 -5.36
C THR A 286 -0.21 -46.96 -4.12
N VAL A 287 -0.85 -46.58 -3.00
CA VAL A 287 -1.03 -47.47 -1.82
C VAL A 287 -2.50 -47.78 -1.64
#